data_30f55ec7995ffe77b4447a30ed44d59b
#
_entry.id   30f55ec7995ffe77b4447a30ed44d59b
#
_cell.length_a   1.000
_cell.length_b   1.000
_cell.length_c   1.000
_cell.angle_alpha   90.00
_cell.angle_beta   90.00
_cell.angle_gamma   90.00
#
_symmetry.space_group_name_H-M   'P 1'
#
loop_
_entity.id
_entity.type
_entity.pdbx_description
1 polymer ?
#
loop_
_entity_poly.entity_id
_entity_poly.type
_entity_poly.pdbx_seq_one_letter_code
_entity_poly.pdbx_strand_id
1 'polypeptide(L)'
;MAALASEGDPVPGLEPRLSISVVIPAKNEARNIGWVLDRIPAYVDEVVVVDGLSHDGTLEVAKSISPDVVVVKELRPGKGAAMRAGFEVASGDCVIVLDADGSMDPAEIDRNVAAFEGGADLVKGSRFIAGGDSADISLLRSLGNGALLRIANTLFRTQFTELCYGFMALRRSKLPTLQLDADGFEIETQIVMRSVYAGLRVVEVPSNELLRRHGQSNLHTFRDGWRVLVTIVRERLHAHAWAQPTLVPITIEVEEASRAEAEARV
;
A
#
# COMPACT_ATOMS: atom_id res chain seq x y z
N MET A 1 37.29 -12.67 36.54
CA MET A 1 35.88 -12.95 36.17
C MET A 1 35.29 -11.67 35.62
N ALA A 2 35.25 -11.52 34.30
CA ALA A 2 34.62 -10.41 33.62
C ALA A 2 33.16 -10.82 33.33
N ALA A 3 32.22 -10.02 33.84
CA ALA A 3 30.81 -10.22 33.58
C ALA A 3 30.53 -9.89 32.13
N LEU A 4 29.95 -10.83 31.39
CA LEU A 4 29.38 -10.64 30.07
C LEU A 4 28.20 -9.69 30.21
N ALA A 5 28.28 -8.51 29.56
CA ALA A 5 27.15 -7.64 29.41
C ALA A 5 26.11 -8.36 28.53
N SER A 6 24.87 -8.44 29.00
CA SER A 6 23.74 -8.98 28.28
C SER A 6 23.38 -8.02 27.14
N GLU A 7 23.32 -8.53 25.92
CA GLU A 7 22.71 -7.85 24.77
C GLU A 7 21.25 -7.50 25.12
N GLY A 8 20.88 -6.21 24.97
CA GLY A 8 19.49 -5.86 24.73
C GLY A 8 18.71 -5.06 25.75
N ASP A 9 19.33 -4.36 26.69
CA ASP A 9 18.56 -3.39 27.49
C ASP A 9 18.31 -2.11 26.65
N PRO A 10 17.04 -1.66 26.50
CA PRO A 10 16.72 -0.46 25.74
C PRO A 10 17.37 0.77 26.41
N VAL A 11 18.07 1.56 25.61
CA VAL A 11 18.64 2.82 26.05
C VAL A 11 17.48 3.75 26.43
N PRO A 12 17.40 4.26 27.69
CA PRO A 12 16.30 5.12 28.11
C PRO A 12 16.30 6.43 27.30
N GLY A 13 15.21 6.69 26.57
CA GLY A 13 15.00 7.92 25.81
C GLY A 13 15.06 7.81 24.28
N LEU A 14 15.33 6.64 23.72
CA LEU A 14 15.09 6.37 22.30
C LEU A 14 13.76 5.60 22.18
N GLU A 15 12.74 6.25 21.62
CA GLU A 15 11.56 5.53 21.13
C GLU A 15 12.04 4.41 20.19
N PRO A 16 11.52 3.19 20.30
CA PRO A 16 11.93 2.10 19.42
C PRO A 16 11.62 2.52 17.98
N ARG A 17 12.61 2.37 17.10
CA ARG A 17 12.44 2.62 15.66
C ARG A 17 11.26 1.79 15.14
N LEU A 18 10.40 2.42 14.35
CA LEU A 18 9.29 1.76 13.66
C LEU A 18 9.83 0.62 12.79
N SER A 19 9.38 -0.62 13.03
CA SER A 19 9.73 -1.75 12.18
C SER A 19 8.84 -1.80 10.95
N ILE A 20 9.42 -2.12 9.79
CA ILE A 20 8.78 -1.99 8.48
C ILE A 20 8.79 -3.32 7.75
N SER A 21 7.61 -3.82 7.37
CA SER A 21 7.44 -4.93 6.43
C SER A 21 6.92 -4.40 5.10
N VAL A 22 7.51 -4.84 3.98
CA VAL A 22 7.01 -4.59 2.63
C VAL A 22 6.36 -5.85 2.09
N VAL A 23 5.08 -5.79 1.78
CA VAL A 23 4.28 -6.89 1.19
C VAL A 23 4.15 -6.67 -0.32
N ILE A 24 4.60 -7.64 -1.10
CA ILE A 24 4.63 -7.58 -2.57
C ILE A 24 3.78 -8.71 -3.14
N PRO A 25 2.51 -8.46 -3.50
CA PRO A 25 1.72 -9.41 -4.26
C PRO A 25 2.32 -9.57 -5.66
N ALA A 26 2.66 -10.81 -6.05
CA ALA A 26 3.28 -11.10 -7.33
C ALA A 26 2.55 -12.23 -8.07
N LYS A 27 2.38 -12.07 -9.39
CA LYS A 27 1.88 -13.12 -10.26
C LYS A 27 2.45 -12.98 -11.66
N ASN A 28 3.36 -13.88 -12.04
CA ASN A 28 4.07 -13.86 -13.31
C ASN A 28 4.85 -12.55 -13.52
N GLU A 29 5.68 -12.20 -12.54
CA GLU A 29 6.47 -10.97 -12.51
C GLU A 29 7.98 -11.24 -12.51
N ALA A 30 8.45 -12.39 -13.02
CA ALA A 30 9.86 -12.76 -13.03
C ALA A 30 10.76 -11.69 -13.67
N ARG A 31 10.25 -10.95 -14.69
CA ARG A 31 10.99 -9.90 -15.39
C ARG A 31 11.01 -8.56 -14.66
N ASN A 32 10.18 -8.40 -13.64
CA ASN A 32 9.95 -7.13 -12.93
C ASN A 32 10.42 -7.18 -11.48
N ILE A 33 10.17 -8.29 -10.78
CA ILE A 33 10.35 -8.42 -9.34
C ILE A 33 11.78 -8.08 -8.88
N GLY A 34 12.81 -8.43 -9.68
CA GLY A 34 14.20 -8.13 -9.37
C GLY A 34 14.46 -6.62 -9.26
N TRP A 35 13.89 -5.83 -10.18
CA TRP A 35 14.02 -4.37 -10.15
C TRP A 35 13.38 -3.76 -8.91
N VAL A 36 12.26 -4.31 -8.47
CA VAL A 36 11.57 -3.84 -7.26
C VAL A 36 12.41 -4.17 -6.03
N LEU A 37 12.86 -5.42 -5.88
CA LEU A 37 13.62 -5.88 -4.72
C LEU A 37 14.97 -5.15 -4.57
N ASP A 38 15.67 -4.91 -5.66
CA ASP A 38 16.97 -4.19 -5.66
C ASP A 38 16.86 -2.74 -5.15
N ARG A 39 15.65 -2.16 -5.13
CA ARG A 39 15.42 -0.76 -4.78
C ARG A 39 14.71 -0.56 -3.45
N ILE A 40 14.34 -1.63 -2.80
CA ILE A 40 13.79 -1.53 -1.43
C ILE A 40 14.87 -0.94 -0.52
N PRO A 41 14.57 0.12 0.23
CA PRO A 41 15.52 0.74 1.13
C PRO A 41 16.09 -0.25 2.15
N ALA A 42 17.39 -0.15 2.42
CA ALA A 42 18.10 -1.07 3.32
C ALA A 42 17.62 -1.02 4.78
N TYR A 43 16.86 -0.01 5.17
CA TYR A 43 16.27 0.09 6.49
C TYR A 43 14.94 -0.67 6.65
N VAL A 44 14.39 -1.24 5.57
CA VAL A 44 13.21 -2.13 5.63
C VAL A 44 13.62 -3.42 6.34
N ASP A 45 12.87 -3.81 7.37
CA ASP A 45 13.22 -4.94 8.23
C ASP A 45 12.82 -6.28 7.63
N GLU A 46 11.73 -6.29 6.84
CA GLU A 46 11.17 -7.51 6.28
C GLU A 46 10.56 -7.27 4.89
N VAL A 47 10.81 -8.18 3.97
CA VAL A 47 10.15 -8.21 2.66
C VAL A 47 9.39 -9.53 2.51
N VAL A 48 8.09 -9.44 2.25
CA VAL A 48 7.19 -10.57 2.05
C VAL A 48 6.70 -10.58 0.61
N VAL A 49 7.17 -11.54 -0.19
CA VAL A 49 6.66 -11.77 -1.56
C VAL A 49 5.54 -12.80 -1.50
N VAL A 50 4.35 -12.40 -1.91
CA VAL A 50 3.18 -13.29 -1.95
C VAL A 50 2.91 -13.72 -3.38
N ASP A 51 3.19 -14.98 -3.66
CA ASP A 51 3.05 -15.57 -4.98
C ASP A 51 1.62 -16.08 -5.24
N GLY A 52 0.95 -15.49 -6.21
CA GLY A 52 -0.38 -15.87 -6.66
C GLY A 52 -0.37 -16.96 -7.73
N LEU A 53 0.40 -18.04 -7.54
CA LEU A 53 0.59 -19.17 -8.47
C LEU A 53 1.26 -18.75 -9.79
N SER A 54 2.44 -18.22 -9.71
CA SER A 54 3.29 -17.90 -10.87
C SER A 54 3.84 -19.17 -11.53
N HIS A 55 4.06 -19.09 -12.85
CA HIS A 55 4.59 -20.18 -13.67
C HIS A 55 5.85 -19.77 -14.46
N ASP A 56 6.36 -18.57 -14.22
CA ASP A 56 7.43 -17.96 -15.02
C ASP A 56 8.78 -17.84 -14.27
N GLY A 57 8.88 -18.41 -13.06
CA GLY A 57 10.09 -18.33 -12.26
C GLY A 57 10.17 -17.09 -11.34
N THR A 58 9.04 -16.43 -11.08
CA THR A 58 8.99 -15.24 -10.19
C THR A 58 9.66 -15.47 -8.85
N LEU A 59 9.37 -16.60 -8.18
CA LEU A 59 9.93 -16.90 -6.86
C LEU A 59 11.42 -17.20 -6.88
N GLU A 60 11.89 -17.90 -7.92
CA GLU A 60 13.29 -18.20 -8.11
C GLU A 60 14.10 -16.91 -8.28
N VAL A 61 13.59 -15.97 -9.07
CA VAL A 61 14.19 -14.63 -9.24
C VAL A 61 14.17 -13.87 -7.91
N ALA A 62 13.05 -13.82 -7.21
CA ALA A 62 12.95 -13.12 -5.93
C ALA A 62 13.99 -13.61 -4.92
N LYS A 63 14.12 -14.91 -4.75
CA LYS A 63 15.11 -15.52 -3.84
C LYS A 63 16.56 -15.34 -4.30
N SER A 64 16.81 -15.24 -5.60
CA SER A 64 18.17 -15.01 -6.11
C SER A 64 18.66 -13.58 -5.82
N ILE A 65 17.75 -12.61 -5.81
CA ILE A 65 18.04 -11.19 -5.54
C ILE A 65 18.07 -10.91 -4.04
N SER A 66 17.08 -11.42 -3.31
CA SER A 66 16.94 -11.25 -1.86
C SER A 66 16.78 -12.63 -1.20
N PRO A 67 17.89 -13.27 -0.79
CA PRO A 67 17.85 -14.61 -0.18
C PRO A 67 16.98 -14.68 1.10
N ASP A 68 16.91 -13.58 1.85
CA ASP A 68 16.18 -13.46 3.11
C ASP A 68 14.69 -13.11 2.91
N VAL A 69 14.22 -12.98 1.65
CA VAL A 69 12.81 -12.69 1.37
C VAL A 69 11.90 -13.78 1.90
N VAL A 70 10.88 -13.37 2.65
CA VAL A 70 9.82 -14.27 3.09
C VAL A 70 8.89 -14.55 1.91
N VAL A 71 8.71 -15.82 1.58
CA VAL A 71 7.84 -16.23 0.48
C VAL A 71 6.58 -16.89 1.00
N VAL A 72 5.43 -16.37 0.55
CA VAL A 72 4.10 -16.93 0.82
C VAL A 72 3.48 -17.38 -0.49
N LYS A 73 2.91 -18.58 -0.54
CA LYS A 73 2.11 -19.04 -1.70
C LYS A 73 0.63 -18.89 -1.38
N GLU A 74 -0.07 -18.05 -2.11
CA GLU A 74 -1.52 -17.88 -1.98
C GLU A 74 -2.23 -18.62 -3.11
N LEU A 75 -3.07 -19.61 -2.74
CA LEU A 75 -3.78 -20.46 -3.69
C LEU A 75 -5.10 -19.83 -4.21
N ARG A 76 -5.67 -18.91 -3.44
CA ARG A 76 -6.86 -18.17 -3.86
C ARG A 76 -6.47 -17.11 -4.90
N PRO A 77 -7.23 -16.98 -5.98
CA PRO A 77 -6.92 -16.01 -7.03
C PRO A 77 -7.25 -14.57 -6.58
N GLY A 78 -6.38 -13.64 -6.93
CA GLY A 78 -6.63 -12.20 -6.81
C GLY A 78 -5.63 -11.45 -5.92
N LYS A 79 -5.47 -10.16 -6.21
CA LYS A 79 -4.55 -9.28 -5.49
C LYS A 79 -4.91 -9.17 -4.00
N GLY A 80 -6.21 -9.06 -3.71
CA GLY A 80 -6.70 -8.95 -2.34
C GLY A 80 -6.41 -10.20 -1.50
N ALA A 81 -6.58 -11.41 -2.06
CA ALA A 81 -6.22 -12.65 -1.39
C ALA A 81 -4.72 -12.66 -1.06
N ALA A 82 -3.87 -12.28 -2.01
CA ALA A 82 -2.43 -12.20 -1.81
C ALA A 82 -2.05 -11.14 -0.76
N MET A 83 -2.67 -9.95 -0.80
CA MET A 83 -2.42 -8.92 0.21
C MET A 83 -2.79 -9.40 1.61
N ARG A 84 -3.95 -10.04 1.80
CA ARG A 84 -4.37 -10.58 3.10
C ARG A 84 -3.41 -11.64 3.61
N ALA A 85 -2.97 -12.57 2.76
CA ALA A 85 -1.97 -13.57 3.14
C ALA A 85 -0.64 -12.92 3.56
N GLY A 86 -0.22 -11.85 2.86
CA GLY A 86 0.95 -11.06 3.24
C GLY A 86 0.78 -10.34 4.59
N PHE A 87 -0.39 -9.77 4.86
CA PHE A 87 -0.70 -9.11 6.12
C PHE A 87 -0.69 -10.07 7.33
N GLU A 88 -1.07 -11.33 7.14
CA GLU A 88 -1.02 -12.36 8.18
C GLU A 88 0.41 -12.72 8.57
N VAL A 89 1.36 -12.64 7.64
CA VAL A 89 2.75 -13.02 7.84
C VAL A 89 3.63 -11.83 8.26
N ALA A 90 3.32 -10.63 7.78
CA ALA A 90 4.08 -9.43 8.08
C ALA A 90 4.22 -9.17 9.58
N SER A 91 5.45 -8.97 10.06
CA SER A 91 5.78 -8.80 11.49
C SER A 91 6.01 -7.34 11.89
N GLY A 92 6.35 -6.46 10.96
CA GLY A 92 6.64 -5.04 11.20
C GLY A 92 5.44 -4.24 11.69
N ASP A 93 5.70 -3.15 12.41
CA ASP A 93 4.66 -2.23 12.92
C ASP A 93 3.95 -1.50 11.78
N CYS A 94 4.70 -1.17 10.73
CA CYS A 94 4.23 -0.58 9.49
C CYS A 94 4.28 -1.63 8.37
N VAL A 95 3.14 -1.91 7.75
CA VAL A 95 3.04 -2.83 6.61
C VAL A 95 2.79 -2.02 5.34
N ILE A 96 3.75 -2.01 4.44
CA ILE A 96 3.70 -1.27 3.17
C ILE A 96 3.38 -2.24 2.04
N VAL A 97 2.42 -1.91 1.20
CA VAL A 97 2.08 -2.67 0.00
C VAL A 97 2.75 -2.03 -1.21
N LEU A 98 3.44 -2.85 -2.00
CA LEU A 98 4.15 -2.44 -3.21
C LEU A 98 3.86 -3.45 -4.32
N ASP A 99 3.52 -2.98 -5.52
CA ASP A 99 3.26 -3.88 -6.65
C ASP A 99 4.59 -4.41 -7.25
N ALA A 100 4.56 -5.67 -7.69
CA ALA A 100 5.74 -6.37 -8.21
C ALA A 100 6.13 -5.96 -9.64
N ASP A 101 5.36 -5.10 -10.32
CA ASP A 101 5.50 -4.80 -11.75
C ASP A 101 6.41 -3.60 -12.06
N GLY A 102 6.89 -2.93 -11.01
CA GLY A 102 7.79 -1.77 -11.10
C GLY A 102 7.07 -0.48 -11.51
N SER A 103 5.75 -0.41 -11.40
CA SER A 103 4.99 0.83 -11.60
C SER A 103 5.02 1.75 -10.37
N MET A 104 5.42 1.24 -9.22
CA MET A 104 5.64 2.00 -7.99
C MET A 104 7.12 2.07 -7.69
N ASP A 105 7.63 3.28 -7.40
CA ASP A 105 9.05 3.44 -7.03
C ASP A 105 9.25 3.10 -5.55
N PRO A 106 10.07 2.08 -5.21
CA PRO A 106 10.36 1.78 -3.81
C PRO A 106 11.00 2.94 -3.03
N ALA A 107 11.62 3.90 -3.70
CA ALA A 107 12.15 5.11 -3.05
C ALA A 107 11.04 5.98 -2.41
N GLU A 108 9.79 5.84 -2.84
CA GLU A 108 8.67 6.56 -2.23
C GLU A 108 8.22 5.96 -0.88
N ILE A 109 8.81 4.84 -0.43
CA ILE A 109 8.60 4.27 0.91
C ILE A 109 8.90 5.31 1.98
N ASP A 110 9.90 6.17 1.79
CA ASP A 110 10.26 7.24 2.73
C ASP A 110 9.08 8.15 3.06
N ARG A 111 8.26 8.52 2.08
CA ARG A 111 7.07 9.37 2.28
C ARG A 111 6.01 8.68 3.13
N ASN A 112 5.83 7.36 2.91
CA ASN A 112 4.89 6.57 3.71
C ASN A 112 5.36 6.49 5.16
N VAL A 113 6.65 6.24 5.38
CA VAL A 113 7.25 6.17 6.72
C VAL A 113 7.12 7.50 7.45
N ALA A 114 7.46 8.62 6.81
CA ALA A 114 7.33 9.95 7.40
C ALA A 114 5.89 10.28 7.83
N ALA A 115 4.90 9.99 6.96
CA ALA A 115 3.48 10.19 7.31
C ALA A 115 3.03 9.26 8.46
N PHE A 116 3.59 8.06 8.52
CA PHE A 116 3.32 7.10 9.58
C PHE A 116 3.89 7.54 10.94
N GLU A 117 5.12 8.06 10.95
CA GLU A 117 5.75 8.70 12.11
C GLU A 117 4.96 9.93 12.55
N GLY A 118 4.38 10.69 11.62
CA GLY A 118 3.41 11.75 11.87
C GLY A 118 2.10 11.28 12.51
N GLY A 119 1.93 9.97 12.76
CA GLY A 119 0.80 9.38 13.49
C GLY A 119 -0.32 8.87 12.59
N ALA A 120 -0.11 8.68 11.29
CA ALA A 120 -1.10 8.02 10.43
C ALA A 120 -1.30 6.55 10.83
N ASP A 121 -2.52 6.04 10.66
CA ASP A 121 -2.85 4.60 10.77
C ASP A 121 -2.90 3.93 9.40
N LEU A 122 -3.30 4.69 8.37
CA LEU A 122 -3.26 4.34 6.96
C LEU A 122 -2.66 5.51 6.18
N VAL A 123 -1.61 5.23 5.43
CA VAL A 123 -1.07 6.16 4.42
C VAL A 123 -1.43 5.61 3.05
N LYS A 124 -1.92 6.47 2.17
CA LYS A 124 -2.31 6.12 0.81
C LYS A 124 -1.60 6.99 -0.19
N GLY A 125 -0.90 6.37 -1.15
CA GLY A 125 -0.37 7.08 -2.29
C GLY A 125 -1.49 7.66 -3.15
N SER A 126 -1.33 8.88 -3.63
CA SER A 126 -2.24 9.50 -4.59
C SER A 126 -1.46 10.10 -5.76
N ARG A 127 -1.92 9.77 -6.97
CA ARG A 127 -1.42 10.30 -8.24
C ARG A 127 -2.04 11.66 -8.60
N PHE A 128 -3.07 12.08 -7.87
CA PHE A 128 -3.90 13.24 -8.21
C PHE A 128 -3.79 14.41 -7.23
N ILE A 129 -2.98 14.30 -6.19
CA ILE A 129 -2.63 15.46 -5.35
C ILE A 129 -1.38 16.17 -5.90
N ALA A 130 -1.12 17.38 -5.42
CA ALA A 130 0.06 18.15 -5.82
C ALA A 130 1.34 17.35 -5.55
N GLY A 131 2.17 17.16 -6.56
CA GLY A 131 3.39 16.34 -6.50
C GLY A 131 3.19 14.86 -6.84
N GLY A 132 1.97 14.40 -7.10
CA GLY A 132 1.68 13.09 -7.66
C GLY A 132 1.52 13.13 -9.18
N ASP A 133 1.78 12.01 -9.86
CA ASP A 133 1.63 11.86 -11.31
C ASP A 133 1.38 10.40 -11.70
N SER A 134 0.94 10.17 -12.94
CA SER A 134 0.78 8.84 -13.51
C SER A 134 1.18 8.81 -14.97
N ALA A 135 2.18 8.00 -15.29
CA ALA A 135 2.58 7.72 -16.66
C ALA A 135 1.76 6.60 -17.33
N ASP A 136 1.03 5.78 -16.56
CA ASP A 136 0.36 4.55 -17.07
C ASP A 136 -1.18 4.66 -17.12
N ILE A 137 -1.80 5.64 -16.47
CA ILE A 137 -3.25 5.71 -16.41
C ILE A 137 -3.86 6.19 -17.74
N SER A 138 -4.71 5.37 -18.36
CA SER A 138 -5.46 5.79 -19.55
C SER A 138 -6.59 6.76 -19.19
N LEU A 139 -7.01 7.61 -20.16
CA LEU A 139 -8.12 8.54 -19.97
C LEU A 139 -9.40 7.85 -19.49
N LEU A 140 -9.72 6.67 -20.03
CA LEU A 140 -10.88 5.88 -19.61
C LEU A 140 -10.77 5.43 -18.14
N ARG A 141 -9.60 4.96 -17.72
CA ARG A 141 -9.34 4.58 -16.34
C ARG A 141 -9.42 5.79 -15.41
N SER A 142 -8.87 6.93 -15.81
CA SER A 142 -8.91 8.16 -15.04
C SER A 142 -10.35 8.66 -14.84
N LEU A 143 -11.18 8.68 -15.89
CA LEU A 143 -12.59 9.05 -15.79
C LEU A 143 -13.38 8.06 -14.92
N GLY A 144 -13.16 6.75 -15.10
CA GLY A 144 -13.79 5.71 -14.29
C GLY A 144 -13.42 5.81 -12.81
N ASN A 145 -12.14 5.99 -12.51
CA ASN A 145 -11.64 6.21 -11.14
C ASN A 145 -12.25 7.48 -10.53
N GLY A 146 -12.29 8.58 -11.27
CA GLY A 146 -12.91 9.83 -10.81
C GLY A 146 -14.41 9.69 -10.50
N ALA A 147 -15.15 8.91 -11.30
CA ALA A 147 -16.57 8.62 -11.03
C ALA A 147 -16.75 7.78 -9.75
N LEU A 148 -15.97 6.70 -9.59
CA LEU A 148 -15.99 5.85 -8.39
C LEU A 148 -15.58 6.63 -7.14
N LEU A 149 -14.54 7.45 -7.25
CA LEU A 149 -14.06 8.32 -6.19
C LEU A 149 -15.15 9.32 -5.74
N ARG A 150 -15.85 9.96 -6.69
CA ARG A 150 -16.94 10.89 -6.37
C ARG A 150 -18.09 10.18 -5.65
N ILE A 151 -18.45 8.96 -6.06
CA ILE A 151 -19.48 8.14 -5.40
C ILE A 151 -19.02 7.81 -3.97
N ALA A 152 -17.79 7.32 -3.78
CA ALA A 152 -17.24 6.99 -2.49
C ALA A 152 -17.22 8.23 -1.56
N ASN A 153 -16.64 9.34 -2.01
CA ASN A 153 -16.56 10.57 -1.23
C ASN A 153 -17.95 11.08 -0.80
N THR A 154 -18.97 10.97 -1.67
CA THR A 154 -20.34 11.37 -1.34
C THR A 154 -20.96 10.46 -0.30
N LEU A 155 -20.82 9.13 -0.46
CA LEU A 155 -21.45 8.15 0.42
C LEU A 155 -20.79 8.11 1.80
N PHE A 156 -19.48 8.30 1.87
CA PHE A 156 -18.68 8.23 3.10
C PHE A 156 -18.38 9.61 3.71
N ARG A 157 -18.78 10.69 3.03
CA ARG A 157 -18.50 12.08 3.43
C ARG A 157 -17.01 12.36 3.62
N THR A 158 -16.22 11.88 2.68
CA THR A 158 -14.76 12.03 2.66
C THR A 158 -14.33 12.94 1.51
N GLN A 159 -13.03 13.23 1.42
CA GLN A 159 -12.44 14.08 0.38
C GLN A 159 -11.16 13.43 -0.17
N PHE A 160 -11.15 12.10 -0.34
CA PHE A 160 -10.02 11.42 -0.97
C PHE A 160 -9.81 11.93 -2.39
N THR A 161 -8.56 11.91 -2.80
CA THR A 161 -8.13 12.26 -4.17
C THR A 161 -7.87 11.03 -5.01
N GLU A 162 -7.62 9.88 -4.36
CA GLU A 162 -7.35 8.60 -5.01
C GLU A 162 -8.04 7.45 -4.28
N LEU A 163 -8.55 6.46 -5.03
CA LEU A 163 -9.19 5.29 -4.45
C LEU A 163 -8.55 3.97 -4.91
N CYS A 164 -8.21 3.87 -6.19
CA CYS A 164 -7.79 2.63 -6.85
C CYS A 164 -6.28 2.62 -7.17
N TYR A 165 -5.45 2.90 -6.19
CA TYR A 165 -4.00 2.84 -6.31
C TYR A 165 -3.42 2.05 -5.14
N GLY A 166 -2.60 1.04 -5.46
CA GLY A 166 -2.19 0.01 -4.51
C GLY A 166 -1.07 0.40 -3.56
N PHE A 167 -0.37 1.51 -3.79
CA PHE A 167 0.69 1.96 -2.90
C PHE A 167 0.11 2.52 -1.61
N MET A 168 0.30 1.79 -0.52
CA MET A 168 -0.23 2.17 0.80
C MET A 168 0.61 1.60 1.94
N ALA A 169 0.53 2.23 3.10
CA ALA A 169 1.10 1.73 4.35
C ALA A 169 0.02 1.66 5.44
N LEU A 170 0.00 0.57 6.19
CA LEU A 170 -0.99 0.32 7.25
C LEU A 170 -0.29 0.03 8.58
N ARG A 171 -0.85 0.52 9.65
CA ARG A 171 -0.44 0.13 11.01
C ARG A 171 -0.88 -1.30 11.27
N ARG A 172 0.09 -2.24 11.43
CA ARG A 172 -0.19 -3.67 11.59
C ARG A 172 -1.20 -3.95 12.70
N SER A 173 -1.11 -3.26 13.83
CA SER A 173 -2.05 -3.43 14.94
C SER A 173 -3.50 -3.07 14.61
N LYS A 174 -3.75 -2.34 13.51
CA LYS A 174 -5.10 -1.96 13.03
C LYS A 174 -5.66 -2.93 12.00
N LEU A 175 -4.84 -3.75 11.36
CA LEU A 175 -5.28 -4.71 10.35
C LEU A 175 -6.43 -5.64 10.81
N PRO A 176 -6.40 -6.23 12.02
CA PRO A 176 -7.49 -7.09 12.48
C PRO A 176 -8.83 -6.36 12.59
N THR A 177 -8.83 -5.06 12.91
CA THR A 177 -10.06 -4.25 12.99
C THR A 177 -10.73 -4.08 11.63
N LEU A 178 -9.97 -4.14 10.55
CA LEU A 178 -10.50 -3.96 9.21
C LEU A 178 -11.26 -5.20 8.68
N GLN A 179 -11.03 -6.40 9.22
CA GLN A 179 -11.71 -7.66 8.85
C GLN A 179 -11.83 -7.84 7.33
N LEU A 180 -10.71 -7.64 6.61
CA LEU A 180 -10.67 -7.64 5.15
C LEU A 180 -11.09 -8.99 4.56
N ASP A 181 -11.96 -8.97 3.52
CA ASP A 181 -12.51 -10.15 2.86
C ASP A 181 -12.52 -10.07 1.33
N ALA A 182 -12.15 -8.94 0.74
CA ALA A 182 -12.05 -8.77 -0.70
C ALA A 182 -10.87 -9.58 -1.27
N ASP A 183 -11.08 -10.28 -2.39
CA ASP A 183 -10.04 -11.09 -3.04
C ASP A 183 -9.38 -10.41 -4.24
N GLY A 184 -10.05 -9.46 -4.90
CA GLY A 184 -9.56 -8.80 -6.10
C GLY A 184 -8.95 -7.42 -5.84
N PHE A 185 -8.92 -6.57 -6.89
CA PHE A 185 -8.40 -5.21 -6.81
C PHE A 185 -9.26 -4.28 -5.94
N GLU A 186 -10.50 -4.64 -5.67
CA GLU A 186 -11.41 -3.93 -4.78
C GLU A 186 -10.94 -3.90 -3.31
N ILE A 187 -9.92 -4.68 -2.94
CA ILE A 187 -9.31 -4.69 -1.60
C ILE A 187 -8.79 -3.29 -1.20
N GLU A 188 -8.22 -2.55 -2.13
CA GLU A 188 -7.69 -1.21 -1.90
C GLU A 188 -8.80 -0.26 -1.44
N THR A 189 -9.93 -0.29 -2.14
CA THR A 189 -11.14 0.45 -1.76
C THR A 189 -11.69 -0.01 -0.42
N GLN A 190 -11.74 -1.31 -0.18
CA GLN A 190 -12.23 -1.87 1.08
C GLN A 190 -11.39 -1.41 2.27
N ILE A 191 -10.06 -1.44 2.15
CA ILE A 191 -9.14 -0.95 3.18
C ILE A 191 -9.47 0.50 3.53
N VAL A 192 -9.57 1.38 2.53
CA VAL A 192 -9.83 2.80 2.74
C VAL A 192 -11.20 3.00 3.42
N MET A 193 -12.26 2.38 2.89
CA MET A 193 -13.62 2.57 3.43
C MET A 193 -13.74 2.04 4.86
N ARG A 194 -13.16 0.87 5.16
CA ARG A 194 -13.19 0.29 6.52
C ARG A 194 -12.30 1.07 7.49
N SER A 195 -11.19 1.64 7.02
CA SER A 195 -10.36 2.55 7.84
C SER A 195 -11.14 3.79 8.27
N VAL A 196 -11.91 4.39 7.36
CA VAL A 196 -12.79 5.52 7.68
C VAL A 196 -13.81 5.13 8.76
N TYR A 197 -14.49 4.00 8.62
CA TYR A 197 -15.46 3.53 9.62
C TYR A 197 -14.84 3.15 10.96
N ALA A 198 -13.62 2.60 10.94
CA ALA A 198 -12.88 2.30 12.16
C ALA A 198 -12.32 3.56 12.85
N GLY A 199 -12.54 4.76 12.29
CA GLY A 199 -12.03 6.01 12.83
C GLY A 199 -10.51 6.12 12.78
N LEU A 200 -9.86 5.44 11.82
CA LEU A 200 -8.42 5.49 11.65
C LEU A 200 -7.99 6.82 11.01
N ARG A 201 -6.82 7.32 11.40
CA ARG A 201 -6.22 8.48 10.74
C ARG A 201 -5.66 8.07 9.39
N VAL A 202 -6.35 8.49 8.32
CA VAL A 202 -5.95 8.26 6.94
C VAL A 202 -5.27 9.50 6.39
N VAL A 203 -4.08 9.34 5.80
CA VAL A 203 -3.29 10.41 5.17
C VAL A 203 -3.02 10.04 3.72
N GLU A 204 -3.19 10.98 2.79
CA GLU A 204 -2.76 10.82 1.41
C GLU A 204 -1.41 11.50 1.19
N VAL A 205 -0.49 10.81 0.52
CA VAL A 205 0.83 11.33 0.14
C VAL A 205 0.98 11.32 -1.38
N PRO A 206 1.70 12.26 -1.99
CA PRO A 206 1.94 12.24 -3.42
C PRO A 206 2.71 10.98 -3.83
N SER A 207 2.31 10.37 -4.93
CA SER A 207 2.98 9.20 -5.51
C SER A 207 3.01 9.29 -7.02
N ASN A 208 4.11 8.84 -7.62
CA ASN A 208 4.33 8.86 -9.05
C ASN A 208 4.24 7.44 -9.61
N GLU A 209 3.18 7.16 -10.37
CA GLU A 209 3.04 5.89 -11.05
C GLU A 209 3.89 5.89 -12.32
N LEU A 210 4.89 5.02 -12.33
CA LEU A 210 5.76 4.76 -13.47
C LEU A 210 5.05 3.84 -14.48
N LEU A 211 5.57 3.81 -15.71
CA LEU A 211 5.16 2.77 -16.66
C LEU A 211 5.56 1.39 -16.12
N ARG A 212 4.63 0.43 -16.21
CA ARG A 212 4.95 -0.99 -15.98
C ARG A 212 6.15 -1.39 -16.82
N ARG A 213 7.13 -2.06 -16.23
CA ARG A 213 8.40 -2.35 -16.94
C ARG A 213 8.24 -3.41 -18.00
N HIS A 214 7.56 -4.51 -17.69
CA HIS A 214 7.34 -5.63 -18.63
C HIS A 214 5.98 -6.27 -18.43
N GLY A 215 5.47 -6.92 -19.49
CA GLY A 215 4.21 -7.64 -19.47
C GLY A 215 2.98 -6.75 -19.60
N GLN A 216 1.83 -7.29 -19.24
CA GLN A 216 0.54 -6.60 -19.31
C GLN A 216 -0.15 -6.62 -17.94
N SER A 217 -0.93 -5.58 -17.66
CA SER A 217 -1.70 -5.50 -16.42
C SER A 217 -2.79 -6.59 -16.37
N ASN A 218 -2.91 -7.24 -15.22
CA ASN A 218 -3.99 -8.19 -14.94
C ASN A 218 -5.34 -7.49 -14.63
N LEU A 219 -5.36 -6.17 -14.54
CA LEU A 219 -6.55 -5.39 -14.23
C LEU A 219 -7.45 -5.22 -15.45
N HIS A 220 -8.72 -5.60 -15.31
CA HIS A 220 -9.76 -5.44 -16.33
C HIS A 220 -10.68 -4.27 -15.96
N THR A 221 -10.55 -3.15 -16.67
CA THR A 221 -11.20 -1.87 -16.36
C THR A 221 -12.69 -1.98 -16.01
N PHE A 222 -13.49 -2.67 -16.80
CA PHE A 222 -14.93 -2.77 -16.56
C PHE A 222 -15.29 -3.75 -15.43
N ARG A 223 -14.69 -4.95 -15.45
CA ARG A 223 -14.97 -5.99 -14.44
C ARG A 223 -14.54 -5.54 -13.05
N ASP A 224 -13.32 -5.02 -12.95
CA ASP A 224 -12.77 -4.66 -11.66
C ASP A 224 -13.34 -3.32 -11.18
N GLY A 225 -13.63 -2.37 -12.10
CA GLY A 225 -14.38 -1.17 -11.78
C GLY A 225 -15.79 -1.45 -11.24
N TRP A 226 -16.47 -2.47 -11.79
CA TRP A 226 -17.76 -2.91 -11.25
C TRP A 226 -17.62 -3.50 -9.83
N ARG A 227 -16.57 -4.30 -9.58
CA ARG A 227 -16.29 -4.84 -8.24
C ARG A 227 -16.01 -3.73 -7.23
N VAL A 228 -15.25 -2.71 -7.62
CA VAL A 228 -15.02 -1.53 -6.78
C VAL A 228 -16.34 -0.82 -6.45
N LEU A 229 -17.21 -0.59 -7.43
CA LEU A 229 -18.53 0.02 -7.21
C LEU A 229 -19.38 -0.81 -6.24
N VAL A 230 -19.45 -2.12 -6.46
CA VAL A 230 -20.18 -3.04 -5.57
C VAL A 230 -19.60 -2.99 -4.16
N THR A 231 -18.30 -2.94 -4.02
CA THR A 231 -17.63 -2.84 -2.72
C THR A 231 -17.97 -1.52 -2.03
N ILE A 232 -17.92 -0.37 -2.72
CA ILE A 232 -18.33 0.93 -2.17
C ILE A 232 -19.76 0.86 -1.61
N VAL A 233 -20.70 0.30 -2.38
CA VAL A 233 -22.11 0.18 -1.96
C VAL A 233 -22.26 -0.81 -0.80
N ARG A 234 -21.58 -1.98 -0.89
CA ARG A 234 -21.59 -3.00 0.17
C ARG A 234 -21.09 -2.44 1.49
N GLU A 235 -19.94 -1.81 1.50
CA GLU A 235 -19.35 -1.23 2.70
C GLU A 235 -20.26 -0.13 3.27
N ARG A 236 -20.92 0.67 2.43
CA ARG A 236 -21.88 1.68 2.90
C ARG A 236 -23.12 1.10 3.54
N LEU A 237 -23.64 -0.01 3.01
CA LEU A 237 -24.81 -0.70 3.57
C LEU A 237 -24.48 -1.43 4.89
N HIS A 238 -23.28 -1.94 5.03
CA HIS A 238 -22.82 -2.62 6.25
C HIS A 238 -22.23 -1.66 7.29
N ALA A 239 -22.22 -0.37 7.02
CA ALA A 239 -21.70 0.67 7.91
C ALA A 239 -22.26 0.62 9.34
N HIS A 240 -23.48 0.11 9.51
CA HIS A 240 -24.09 -0.04 10.84
C HIS A 240 -23.48 -1.17 11.69
N ALA A 241 -22.75 -2.09 11.07
CA ALA A 241 -21.98 -3.13 11.77
C ALA A 241 -20.64 -2.61 12.30
N TRP A 242 -20.16 -1.48 11.80
CA TRP A 242 -18.94 -0.81 12.20
C TRP A 242 -19.31 0.36 13.14
N ALA A 243 -18.44 0.67 14.10
CA ALA A 243 -18.67 1.78 15.02
C ALA A 243 -18.97 3.09 14.25
N GLN A 244 -19.76 3.99 14.87
CA GLN A 244 -20.16 5.28 14.28
C GLN A 244 -18.94 5.99 13.66
N PRO A 245 -19.03 6.46 12.41
CA PRO A 245 -17.93 7.16 11.78
C PRO A 245 -17.66 8.47 12.54
N THR A 246 -16.56 8.50 13.25
CA THR A 246 -15.95 9.75 13.64
C THR A 246 -15.39 10.36 12.35
N LEU A 247 -15.79 11.57 11.99
CA LEU A 247 -15.20 12.28 10.86
C LEU A 247 -13.71 12.45 11.16
N VAL A 248 -12.88 11.60 10.55
CA VAL A 248 -11.43 11.73 10.63
C VAL A 248 -11.03 12.78 9.60
N PRO A 249 -10.43 13.89 10.00
CA PRO A 249 -9.92 14.86 9.04
C PRO A 249 -8.85 14.18 8.18
N ILE A 250 -9.02 14.20 6.88
CA ILE A 250 -7.97 13.80 5.93
C ILE A 250 -6.93 14.90 5.94
N THR A 251 -5.74 14.58 6.40
CA THR A 251 -4.60 15.50 6.35
C THR A 251 -3.87 15.20 5.03
N ILE A 252 -3.83 16.18 4.14
CA ILE A 252 -2.99 16.12 2.94
C ILE A 252 -1.66 16.77 3.34
N GLU A 253 -0.62 15.96 3.52
CA GLU A 253 0.74 16.48 3.73
C GLU A 253 1.39 16.67 2.36
N VAL A 254 1.54 17.94 1.96
CA VAL A 254 2.35 18.33 0.81
C VAL A 254 3.73 18.67 1.34
N GLU A 255 4.72 17.87 1.04
CA GLU A 255 6.10 18.14 1.40
C GLU A 255 6.61 19.37 0.63
N GLU A 256 6.84 20.50 1.29
CA GLU A 256 7.39 21.73 0.68
C GLU A 256 8.85 21.58 0.18
N ALA A 257 9.51 20.45 0.47
CA ALA A 257 10.90 20.19 0.11
C ALA A 257 11.17 20.21 -1.41
N SER A 258 10.16 19.92 -2.24
CA SER A 258 10.32 19.91 -3.71
C SER A 258 10.45 21.31 -4.34
N ARG A 259 10.04 22.37 -3.65
CA ARG A 259 10.13 23.73 -4.21
C ARG A 259 11.55 24.31 -4.14
N ALA A 260 12.28 24.01 -3.06
CA ALA A 260 13.63 24.51 -2.89
C ALA A 260 14.64 23.89 -3.88
N GLU A 261 14.46 22.64 -4.28
CA GLU A 261 15.32 21.98 -5.26
C GLU A 261 15.01 22.41 -6.71
N ALA A 262 13.77 22.77 -7.02
CA ALA A 262 13.41 23.29 -8.34
C ALA A 262 13.92 24.73 -8.55
N GLU A 263 13.94 25.57 -7.51
CA GLU A 263 14.48 26.93 -7.59
C GLU A 263 16.02 26.99 -7.59
N ALA A 264 16.70 25.97 -7.08
CA ALA A 264 18.16 25.88 -7.11
C ALA A 264 18.75 25.40 -8.44
N ARG A 265 17.90 25.00 -9.42
CA ARG A 265 18.32 24.52 -10.75
C ARG A 265 18.05 25.51 -11.90
N VAL A 266 17.63 26.74 -11.60
CA VAL A 266 17.49 27.84 -12.58
C VAL A 266 18.73 28.83 -12.45
#